data_d87ebac928eaf2c7f1c5de3027ebbd8f
#
_entry.id   d87ebac928eaf2c7f1c5de3027ebbd8f
#
_cell.length_a   1.000
_cell.length_b   1.000
_cell.length_c   1.000
_cell.angle_alpha   90.00
_cell.angle_beta   90.00
_cell.angle_gamma   90.00
#
_symmetry.space_group_name_H-M   'P 1'
#
loop_
_entity.id
_entity.type
_entity.pdbx_description
1 polymer ?
#
loop_
_entity_poly.entity_id
_entity_poly.type
_entity_poly.pdbx_seq_one_letter_code
_entity_poly.pdbx_strand_id
1 'polypeptide(L)'
;MNIPVYENHQKSREMFQRATQIVPSGIYGHLGPAEGQFIPVSNWPLFAEKAKGSYIWDVDGNKYIDYMCAYGPNVLGYCDEDVDAAAIKQIALGNCTTTPEKVMLECAEVLVDTVNTADWAFFAKNGNDATQGAIMC
;
A
#
# COMPACT_ATOMS: atom_id res chain seq x y z
N MET A 1 -5.08 11.37 -29.68
CA MET A 1 -4.61 10.57 -28.51
C MET A 1 -5.71 9.55 -28.24
N ASN A 2 -5.46 8.26 -28.46
CA ASN A 2 -6.47 7.24 -28.16
C ASN A 2 -6.51 7.04 -26.64
N ILE A 3 -7.60 7.42 -26.02
CA ILE A 3 -7.84 7.13 -24.61
C ILE A 3 -8.18 5.63 -24.52
N PRO A 4 -7.48 4.84 -23.71
CA PRO A 4 -7.82 3.44 -23.53
C PRO A 4 -9.24 3.31 -22.96
N VAL A 5 -10.06 2.50 -23.61
CA VAL A 5 -11.39 2.16 -23.07
C VAL A 5 -11.26 0.81 -22.36
N TYR A 6 -11.46 0.81 -21.04
CA TYR A 6 -11.42 -0.40 -20.21
C TYR A 6 -12.83 -0.98 -20.13
N GLU A 7 -13.14 -1.89 -21.04
CA GLU A 7 -14.48 -2.50 -21.13
C GLU A 7 -14.61 -3.83 -20.39
N ASN A 8 -13.48 -4.49 -20.14
CA ASN A 8 -13.50 -5.79 -19.49
C ASN A 8 -13.17 -5.66 -18.00
N HIS A 9 -14.17 -5.90 -17.15
CA HIS A 9 -14.06 -5.97 -15.70
C HIS A 9 -14.78 -7.21 -15.14
N GLN A 10 -14.88 -8.26 -15.94
CA GLN A 10 -15.66 -9.44 -15.58
C GLN A 10 -15.10 -10.13 -14.33
N LYS A 11 -13.80 -10.41 -14.30
CA LYS A 11 -13.14 -11.06 -13.15
C LYS A 11 -13.22 -10.21 -11.88
N SER A 12 -13.01 -8.90 -12.01
CA SER A 12 -13.15 -7.96 -10.91
C SER A 12 -14.56 -8.01 -10.30
N ARG A 13 -15.60 -8.07 -11.12
CA ARG A 13 -17.00 -8.18 -10.66
C ARG A 13 -17.27 -9.52 -9.96
N GLU A 14 -16.82 -10.62 -10.54
CA GLU A 14 -16.95 -11.95 -9.94
C GLU A 14 -16.22 -12.03 -8.58
N MET A 15 -15.01 -11.49 -8.50
CA MET A 15 -14.27 -11.41 -7.24
C MET A 15 -14.98 -10.51 -6.23
N PHE A 16 -15.53 -9.37 -6.67
CA PHE A 16 -16.28 -8.48 -5.79
C PHE A 16 -17.53 -9.15 -5.23
N GLN A 17 -18.29 -9.87 -6.03
CA GLN A 17 -19.44 -10.65 -5.56
C GLN A 17 -19.07 -11.66 -4.48
N ARG A 18 -17.94 -12.35 -4.63
CA ARG A 18 -17.41 -13.26 -3.61
C ARG A 18 -16.95 -12.50 -2.36
N ALA A 19 -16.26 -11.40 -2.54
CA ALA A 19 -15.73 -10.59 -1.45
C ALA A 19 -16.84 -10.01 -0.56
N THR A 20 -17.98 -9.59 -1.14
CA THR A 20 -19.12 -9.06 -0.35
C THR A 20 -19.72 -10.08 0.62
N GLN A 21 -19.45 -11.37 0.47
CA GLN A 21 -19.91 -12.41 1.38
C GLN A 21 -19.02 -12.54 2.64
N ILE A 22 -17.79 -12.06 2.58
CA ILE A 22 -16.78 -12.33 3.62
C ILE A 22 -16.01 -11.08 4.07
N VAL A 23 -16.06 -10.01 3.28
CA VAL A 23 -15.40 -8.73 3.60
C VAL A 23 -16.46 -7.64 3.68
N PRO A 24 -16.57 -6.89 4.77
CA PRO A 24 -17.48 -5.75 4.85
C PRO A 24 -17.24 -4.79 3.67
N SER A 25 -18.31 -4.40 2.98
CA SER A 25 -18.27 -3.60 1.74
C SER A 25 -17.53 -4.22 0.54
N GLY A 26 -17.07 -5.47 0.65
CA GLY A 26 -16.39 -6.22 -0.43
C GLY A 26 -14.92 -5.87 -0.68
N ILE A 27 -14.45 -4.70 -0.24
CA ILE A 27 -13.06 -4.24 -0.31
C ILE A 27 -12.74 -3.40 0.94
N TYR A 28 -11.61 -2.68 0.95
CA TYR A 28 -11.31 -1.74 2.05
C TYR A 28 -12.49 -0.78 2.29
N GLY A 29 -12.92 -0.64 3.54
CA GLY A 29 -14.13 0.10 3.90
C GLY A 29 -14.22 1.51 3.30
N HIS A 30 -13.14 2.30 3.36
CA HIS A 30 -13.07 3.64 2.78
C HIS A 30 -12.94 3.67 1.25
N LEU A 31 -12.68 2.54 0.61
CA LEU A 31 -12.67 2.35 -0.84
C LEU A 31 -13.94 1.65 -1.33
N GLY A 32 -14.85 1.33 -0.42
CA GLY A 32 -16.07 0.59 -0.75
C GLY A 32 -16.93 1.34 -1.77
N PRO A 33 -17.35 0.68 -2.85
CA PRO A 33 -18.19 1.30 -3.88
C PRO A 33 -19.55 1.74 -3.36
N ALA A 34 -19.97 1.25 -2.19
CA ALA A 34 -21.25 1.57 -1.59
C ALA A 34 -21.28 2.90 -0.81
N GLU A 35 -20.14 3.52 -0.51
CA GLU A 35 -20.05 4.66 0.40
C GLU A 35 -19.70 5.99 -0.29
N GLY A 36 -20.37 6.30 -1.40
CA GLY A 36 -20.29 7.64 -2.01
C GLY A 36 -19.02 7.90 -2.81
N GLN A 37 -18.38 6.87 -3.30
CA GLN A 37 -17.32 7.02 -4.30
C GLN A 37 -17.90 7.65 -5.57
N PHE A 38 -17.29 8.72 -6.05
CA PHE A 38 -17.72 9.43 -7.25
C PHE A 38 -17.51 8.64 -8.55
N ILE A 39 -16.83 7.49 -8.46
CA ILE A 39 -16.52 6.65 -9.62
C ILE A 39 -17.41 5.42 -9.60
N PRO A 40 -18.16 5.14 -10.68
CA PRO A 40 -18.95 3.93 -10.77
C PRO A 40 -18.09 2.67 -10.62
N VAL A 41 -18.60 1.68 -9.90
CA VAL A 41 -17.91 0.37 -9.68
C VAL A 41 -17.47 -0.26 -11.01
N SER A 42 -18.23 -0.03 -12.08
CA SER A 42 -17.90 -0.50 -13.43
C SER A 42 -16.60 0.08 -14.02
N ASN A 43 -16.13 1.20 -13.48
CA ASN A 43 -14.96 1.92 -13.99
C ASN A 43 -13.78 1.93 -13.01
N TRP A 44 -13.92 1.27 -11.87
CA TRP A 44 -12.88 1.20 -10.86
C TRP A 44 -12.14 -0.14 -10.92
N PRO A 45 -10.79 -0.17 -10.89
CA PRO A 45 -10.04 -1.41 -10.74
C PRO A 45 -10.20 -1.94 -9.31
N LEU A 46 -11.16 -2.85 -9.11
CA LEU A 46 -11.49 -3.37 -7.78
C LEU A 46 -10.39 -4.22 -7.16
N PHE A 47 -9.68 -4.98 -8.00
CA PHE A 47 -8.62 -5.88 -7.54
C PHE A 47 -7.40 -5.78 -8.44
N ALA A 48 -6.25 -5.51 -7.82
CA ALA A 48 -4.97 -5.49 -8.51
C ALA A 48 -4.39 -6.91 -8.59
N GLU A 49 -3.83 -7.27 -9.75
CA GLU A 49 -3.06 -8.49 -9.96
C GLU A 49 -1.57 -8.25 -9.74
N LYS A 50 -1.06 -7.12 -10.25
CA LYS A 50 0.35 -6.73 -10.12
C LYS A 50 0.53 -5.23 -10.21
N ALA A 51 1.69 -4.78 -9.75
CA ALA A 51 2.12 -3.39 -9.91
C ALA A 51 3.62 -3.32 -10.23
N LYS A 52 4.05 -2.28 -10.96
CA LYS A 52 5.48 -1.97 -11.19
C LYS A 52 5.65 -0.49 -11.57
N GLY A 53 6.62 0.17 -10.95
CA GLY A 53 6.84 1.61 -11.14
C GLY A 53 5.59 2.41 -10.80
N SER A 54 5.09 3.23 -11.69
CA SER A 54 3.86 4.02 -11.51
C SER A 54 2.59 3.34 -12.04
N TYR A 55 2.65 2.04 -12.34
CA TYR A 55 1.54 1.32 -12.95
C TYR A 55 1.01 0.21 -12.07
N ILE A 56 -0.32 0.02 -12.13
CA ILE A 56 -1.01 -1.17 -11.63
C ILE A 56 -1.74 -1.87 -12.77
N TRP A 57 -1.91 -3.17 -12.65
CA TRP A 57 -2.74 -3.98 -13.53
C TRP A 57 -3.80 -4.67 -12.69
N ASP A 58 -5.04 -4.58 -13.13
CA ASP A 58 -6.13 -5.31 -12.49
C ASP A 58 -6.14 -6.80 -12.89
N VAL A 59 -6.99 -7.56 -12.23
CA VAL A 59 -7.18 -9.00 -12.49
C VAL A 59 -7.76 -9.31 -13.87
N ASP A 60 -8.31 -8.31 -14.55
CA ASP A 60 -8.82 -8.41 -15.91
C ASP A 60 -7.73 -8.07 -16.96
N GLY A 61 -6.54 -7.62 -16.51
CA GLY A 61 -5.39 -7.30 -17.34
C GLY A 61 -5.34 -5.83 -17.81
N ASN A 62 -6.24 -4.99 -17.37
CA ASN A 62 -6.21 -3.56 -17.67
C ASN A 62 -5.06 -2.89 -16.93
N LYS A 63 -4.38 -1.95 -17.61
CA LYS A 63 -3.24 -1.20 -17.07
C LYS A 63 -3.65 0.22 -16.72
N TYR A 64 -3.35 0.65 -15.50
CA TYR A 64 -3.65 1.99 -15.00
C TYR A 64 -2.38 2.69 -14.53
N ILE A 65 -2.37 4.03 -14.61
CA ILE A 65 -1.38 4.85 -13.91
C ILE A 65 -1.92 5.08 -12.51
N ASP A 66 -1.11 4.76 -11.51
CA ASP A 66 -1.46 4.99 -10.11
C ASP A 66 -1.05 6.39 -9.66
N TYR A 67 -2.03 7.26 -9.45
CA TYR A 67 -1.85 8.59 -8.87
C TYR A 67 -2.07 8.60 -7.36
N MET A 68 -2.51 7.49 -6.76
CA MET A 68 -2.73 7.38 -5.33
C MET A 68 -1.47 7.09 -4.53
N CYS A 69 -0.48 6.44 -5.17
CA CYS A 69 0.82 6.11 -4.55
C CYS A 69 0.65 5.38 -3.21
N ALA A 70 -0.30 4.46 -3.11
CA ALA A 70 -0.67 3.76 -1.88
C ALA A 70 -0.95 4.73 -0.68
N TYR A 71 -1.57 5.86 -0.93
CA TYR A 71 -1.79 6.97 0.02
C TYR A 71 -0.51 7.68 0.49
N GLY A 72 0.50 7.71 -0.36
CA GLY A 72 1.73 8.46 -0.15
C GLY A 72 3.01 7.66 0.14
N PRO A 73 2.98 6.46 0.75
CA PRO A 73 4.21 5.74 1.06
C PRO A 73 4.98 5.25 -0.18
N ASN A 74 4.32 5.09 -1.32
CA ASN A 74 4.94 4.55 -2.54
C ASN A 74 5.67 5.62 -3.36
N VAL A 75 6.68 6.27 -2.76
CA VAL A 75 7.40 7.40 -3.35
C VAL A 75 8.28 6.98 -4.53
N LEU A 76 8.93 5.81 -4.44
CA LEU A 76 9.83 5.29 -5.48
C LEU A 76 9.10 4.48 -6.56
N GLY A 77 7.81 4.25 -6.40
CA GLY A 77 7.04 3.35 -7.25
C GLY A 77 7.00 1.91 -6.72
N TYR A 78 6.19 1.10 -7.40
CA TYR A 78 6.03 -0.31 -7.07
C TYR A 78 7.23 -1.14 -7.52
N CYS A 79 7.61 -2.12 -6.71
CA CYS A 79 8.68 -3.08 -7.02
C CYS A 79 10.01 -2.38 -7.36
N ASP A 80 10.43 -1.44 -6.52
CA ASP A 80 11.77 -0.87 -6.57
C ASP A 80 12.78 -1.97 -6.23
N GLU A 81 13.72 -2.21 -7.13
CA GLU A 81 14.61 -3.39 -7.06
C GLU A 81 15.57 -3.30 -5.87
N ASP A 82 16.04 -2.11 -5.50
CA ASP A 82 16.97 -1.93 -4.38
C ASP A 82 16.25 -2.10 -3.04
N VAL A 83 15.05 -1.52 -2.91
CA VAL A 83 14.23 -1.65 -1.70
C VAL A 83 13.78 -3.09 -1.49
N ASP A 84 13.29 -3.74 -2.54
CA ASP A 84 12.83 -5.13 -2.49
C ASP A 84 13.98 -6.08 -2.16
N ALA A 85 15.16 -5.88 -2.76
CA ALA A 85 16.35 -6.70 -2.47
C ALA A 85 16.80 -6.55 -1.01
N ALA A 86 16.78 -5.34 -0.45
CA ALA A 86 17.10 -5.11 0.95
C ALA A 86 16.09 -5.79 1.89
N ALA A 87 14.80 -5.70 1.58
CA ALA A 87 13.75 -6.36 2.35
C ALA A 87 13.88 -7.89 2.30
N ILE A 88 14.08 -8.48 1.12
CA ILE A 88 14.29 -9.93 0.94
C ILE A 88 15.51 -10.41 1.74
N LYS A 89 16.61 -9.66 1.71
CA LYS A 89 17.83 -9.97 2.48
C LYS A 89 17.53 -10.00 3.99
N GLN A 90 16.78 -9.02 4.50
CA GLN A 90 16.40 -8.98 5.91
C GLN A 90 15.45 -10.11 6.29
N ILE A 91 14.49 -10.43 5.45
CA ILE A 91 13.57 -11.57 5.66
C ILE A 91 14.33 -12.88 5.83
N ALA A 92 15.40 -13.10 5.05
CA ALA A 92 16.23 -14.30 5.15
C ALA A 92 17.02 -14.39 6.48
N LEU A 93 17.22 -13.28 7.19
CA LEU A 93 17.86 -13.23 8.51
C LEU A 93 16.86 -13.31 9.67
N GLY A 94 15.58 -13.11 9.40
CA GLY A 94 14.49 -12.98 10.35
C GLY A 94 13.85 -11.61 10.27
N ASN A 95 12.53 -11.52 10.48
CA ASN A 95 11.79 -10.27 10.35
C ASN A 95 10.70 -10.07 11.40
N CYS A 96 10.61 -10.91 12.40
CA CYS A 96 9.62 -10.83 13.47
C CYS A 96 10.20 -11.39 14.77
N THR A 97 11.39 -10.93 15.13
CA THR A 97 12.11 -11.39 16.30
C THR A 97 11.54 -10.78 17.58
N THR A 98 11.68 -11.49 18.69
CA THR A 98 11.23 -10.99 20.02
C THR A 98 12.08 -9.81 20.49
N THR A 99 13.34 -9.75 20.06
CA THR A 99 14.27 -8.67 20.37
C THR A 99 14.35 -7.68 19.22
N PRO A 100 14.64 -6.40 19.49
CA PRO A 100 14.87 -5.43 18.41
C PRO A 100 15.99 -5.90 17.47
N GLU A 101 15.77 -5.72 16.18
CA GLU A 101 16.73 -6.05 15.15
C GLU A 101 17.68 -4.88 14.89
N LYS A 102 18.91 -5.19 14.44
CA LYS A 102 19.90 -4.18 14.10
C LYS A 102 19.39 -3.14 13.10
N VAL A 103 18.63 -3.59 12.11
CA VAL A 103 18.04 -2.71 11.07
C VAL A 103 17.10 -1.65 11.65
N MET A 104 16.45 -1.92 12.78
CA MET A 104 15.60 -0.93 13.46
C MET A 104 16.46 0.22 14.01
N LEU A 105 17.60 -0.07 14.63
CA LEU A 105 18.52 0.96 15.11
C LEU A 105 19.08 1.77 13.95
N GLU A 106 19.56 1.12 12.90
CA GLU A 106 20.09 1.77 11.70
C GLU A 106 19.06 2.69 11.03
N CYS A 107 17.79 2.27 10.98
CA CYS A 107 16.71 3.09 10.49
C CYS A 107 16.45 4.32 11.38
N ALA A 108 16.49 4.16 12.71
CA ALA A 108 16.34 5.27 13.65
C ALA A 108 17.45 6.30 13.49
N GLU A 109 18.70 5.85 13.36
CA GLU A 109 19.87 6.71 13.13
C GLU A 109 19.71 7.53 11.85
N VAL A 110 19.31 6.90 10.74
CA VAL A 110 19.07 7.59 9.46
C VAL A 110 17.93 8.60 9.57
N LEU A 111 16.84 8.28 10.27
CA LEU A 111 15.73 9.20 10.46
C LEU A 111 16.12 10.44 11.25
N VAL A 112 16.85 10.26 12.36
CA VAL A 112 17.31 11.38 13.20
C VAL A 112 18.34 12.23 12.45
N ASP A 113 19.23 11.63 11.67
CA ASP A 113 20.19 12.36 10.85
C ASP A 113 19.52 13.15 9.71
N THR A 114 18.46 12.60 9.13
CA THR A 114 17.75 13.22 7.98
C THR A 114 16.82 14.33 8.41
N VAL A 115 16.17 14.22 9.56
CA VAL A 115 15.17 15.17 10.07
C VAL A 115 15.79 16.10 11.11
N ASN A 116 16.19 17.29 10.69
CA ASN A 116 16.95 18.26 11.51
C ASN A 116 16.33 18.61 12.88
N THR A 117 15.05 18.35 13.08
CA THR A 117 14.32 18.64 14.33
C THR A 117 14.03 17.39 15.17
N ALA A 118 14.50 16.23 14.74
CA ALA A 118 14.29 14.98 15.44
C ALA A 118 15.46 14.66 16.36
N ASP A 119 15.17 14.45 17.65
CA ASP A 119 16.14 13.98 18.63
C ASP A 119 16.10 12.44 18.81
N TRP A 120 14.99 11.84 18.42
CA TRP A 120 14.74 10.38 18.52
C TRP A 120 13.66 9.93 17.56
N ALA A 121 13.55 8.62 17.35
CA ALA A 121 12.54 8.00 16.50
C ALA A 121 11.77 6.91 17.26
N PHE A 122 10.47 6.87 17.07
CA PHE A 122 9.56 5.84 17.58
C PHE A 122 8.85 5.15 16.42
N PHE A 123 8.96 3.83 16.38
CA PHE A 123 8.32 3.03 15.36
C PHE A 123 6.97 2.49 15.82
N ALA A 124 5.95 2.75 15.04
CA ALA A 124 4.59 2.27 15.27
C ALA A 124 4.13 1.41 14.09
N LYS A 125 3.19 0.51 14.34
CA LYS A 125 2.68 -0.37 13.28
C LYS A 125 1.81 0.35 12.27
N ASN A 126 1.07 1.37 12.70
CA ASN A 126 0.15 2.14 11.86
C ASN A 126 0.02 3.58 12.35
N GLY A 127 -0.67 4.42 11.56
CA GLY A 127 -0.84 5.84 11.86
C GLY A 127 -1.56 6.10 13.20
N ASN A 128 -2.55 5.30 13.57
CA ASN A 128 -3.25 5.45 14.84
C ASN A 128 -2.32 5.20 16.03
N ASP A 129 -1.49 4.18 15.97
CA ASP A 129 -0.50 3.90 17.02
C ASP A 129 0.52 5.04 17.14
N ALA A 130 0.96 5.58 16.00
CA ALA A 130 1.87 6.73 15.97
C ALA A 130 1.23 7.98 16.56
N THR A 131 -0.04 8.27 16.25
CA THR A 131 -0.78 9.42 16.79
C THR A 131 -1.00 9.28 18.29
N GLN A 132 -1.35 8.08 18.77
CA GLN A 132 -1.48 7.81 20.20
C GLN A 132 -0.14 7.96 20.92
N GLY A 133 0.94 7.44 20.34
CA GLY A 133 2.30 7.63 20.85
C GLY A 133 2.65 9.11 21.01
N ALA A 134 2.40 9.92 19.98
CA ALA A 134 2.66 11.35 19.99
C ALA A 134 1.85 12.14 21.05
N ILE A 135 0.67 11.65 21.43
CA ILE A 135 -0.14 12.29 22.50
C ILE A 135 0.38 11.91 23.90
N MET A 136 1.01 10.74 24.02
CA MET A 136 1.53 10.24 25.31
C MET A 136 2.92 10.76 25.65
N CYS A 137 3.66 11.30 24.67
CA CYS A 137 4.96 11.93 24.85
C CYS A 137 4.83 13.42 25.15
#